data_2dcf9a22c2d9642b130e8587f83d8086
#
_entry.id   2dcf9a22c2d9642b130e8587f83d8086
#
_cell.length_a   1.000
_cell.length_b   1.000
_cell.length_c   1.000
_cell.angle_alpha   90.00
_cell.angle_beta   90.00
_cell.angle_gamma   90.00
#
_symmetry.space_group_name_H-M   'P 1'
#
loop_
_entity.id
_entity.type
_entity.pdbx_description
1 polymer ?
#
loop_
_entity_poly.entity_id
_entity_poly.type
_entity_poly.pdbx_seq_one_letter_code
_entity_poly.pdbx_strand_id
1 'polypeptide(L)'
;MFFEKLTSVWQYVGIVIMIVAIIGLVKIHKCKEEDEEYLVLKMIGFYLLGSFSFNFNITEFTYIFVPIGFFVYYIFMEHKERKNKVLKNKCAKWGLIVLTISFVSNNLNGIMNHFEYRDININSTGNIKDLSLEWKTIKSKCNIDDNVPLDGARIIYNKDGKIEDLTYFLMYYNKNKSYQVNF
;
A
#
# COMPACT_ATOMS: atom_id res chain seq x y z
N MET A 1 12.21 11.64 -8.91
CA MET A 1 11.23 12.48 -9.62
C MET A 1 10.00 11.71 -10.14
N PHE A 2 10.13 10.61 -10.91
CA PHE A 2 8.96 9.85 -11.38
C PHE A 2 8.26 9.10 -10.24
N PHE A 3 9.01 8.39 -9.41
CA PHE A 3 8.47 7.65 -8.25
C PHE A 3 7.89 8.55 -7.15
N GLU A 4 8.44 9.73 -6.93
CA GLU A 4 7.90 10.71 -5.96
C GLU A 4 6.50 11.24 -6.34
N LYS A 5 6.25 11.42 -7.64
CA LYS A 5 4.90 11.76 -8.11
C LYS A 5 3.92 10.60 -7.93
N LEU A 6 4.40 9.36 -8.07
CA LEU A 6 3.58 8.17 -7.89
C LEU A 6 3.16 7.96 -6.43
N THR A 7 4.06 8.12 -5.45
CA THR A 7 3.71 8.01 -4.01
C THR A 7 2.64 9.02 -3.59
N SER A 8 2.69 10.25 -4.11
CA SER A 8 1.62 11.23 -3.84
C SER A 8 0.28 10.85 -4.48
N VAL A 9 0.28 10.14 -5.59
CA VAL A 9 -0.94 9.66 -6.25
C VAL A 9 -1.60 8.52 -5.45
N TRP A 10 -0.80 7.61 -4.87
CA TRP A 10 -1.33 6.48 -4.10
C TRP A 10 -2.14 6.88 -2.89
N GLN A 11 -1.90 8.05 -2.28
CA GLN A 11 -2.70 8.57 -1.18
C GLN A 11 -4.17 8.78 -1.58
N TYR A 12 -4.45 9.06 -2.84
CA TYR A 12 -5.80 9.30 -3.34
C TYR A 12 -6.48 8.05 -3.91
N VAL A 13 -5.73 6.97 -4.17
CA VAL A 13 -6.28 5.74 -4.77
C VAL A 13 -7.41 5.16 -3.93
N GLY A 14 -7.26 5.13 -2.59
CA GLY A 14 -8.32 4.65 -1.69
C GLY A 14 -9.61 5.46 -1.81
N ILE A 15 -9.51 6.78 -1.92
CA ILE A 15 -10.66 7.68 -2.10
C ILE A 15 -11.35 7.42 -3.45
N VAL A 16 -10.55 7.25 -4.50
CA VAL A 16 -11.08 6.95 -5.84
C VAL A 16 -11.83 5.62 -5.85
N ILE A 17 -11.25 4.57 -5.24
CA ILE A 17 -11.89 3.25 -5.12
C ILE A 17 -13.22 3.37 -4.35
N MET A 18 -13.26 4.13 -3.26
CA MET A 18 -14.47 4.36 -2.49
C MET A 18 -15.56 5.07 -3.34
N ILE A 19 -15.19 6.11 -4.09
CA ILE A 19 -16.12 6.81 -5.00
C ILE A 19 -16.66 5.85 -6.06
N VAL A 20 -15.80 5.04 -6.67
CA VAL A 20 -16.19 4.03 -7.68
C VAL A 20 -17.15 3.00 -7.07
N ALA A 21 -16.91 2.57 -5.84
CA ALA A 21 -17.77 1.63 -5.12
C ALA A 21 -19.20 2.22 -4.94
N ILE A 22 -19.29 3.48 -4.52
CA ILE A 22 -20.57 4.17 -4.32
C ILE A 22 -21.29 4.36 -5.65
N ILE A 23 -20.60 4.82 -6.70
CA ILE A 23 -21.20 4.99 -8.04
C ILE A 23 -21.74 3.65 -8.56
N GLY A 24 -21.01 2.56 -8.37
CA GLY A 24 -21.46 1.23 -8.74
C GLY A 24 -22.73 0.81 -8.01
N LEU A 25 -22.81 1.02 -6.69
CA LEU A 25 -24.00 0.73 -5.91
C LEU A 25 -25.22 1.56 -6.34
N VAL A 26 -25.02 2.86 -6.65
CA VAL A 26 -26.08 3.73 -7.18
C VAL A 26 -26.59 3.22 -8.53
N LYS A 27 -25.69 2.79 -9.43
CA LYS A 27 -26.08 2.20 -10.72
C LYS A 27 -26.84 0.88 -10.53
N ILE A 28 -26.40 0.03 -9.61
CA ILE A 28 -27.10 -1.23 -9.32
C ILE A 28 -28.49 -0.97 -8.73
N HIS A 29 -28.63 0.04 -7.86
CA HIS A 29 -29.92 0.42 -7.28
C HIS A 29 -30.96 0.79 -8.34
N LYS A 30 -30.56 1.41 -9.47
CA LYS A 30 -31.46 1.75 -10.58
C LYS A 30 -32.06 0.52 -11.27
N CYS A 31 -31.50 -0.67 -11.04
CA CYS A 31 -32.00 -1.94 -11.58
C CYS A 31 -32.95 -2.65 -10.61
N LYS A 32 -33.58 -1.96 -9.66
CA LYS A 32 -34.54 -2.58 -8.76
C LYS A 32 -35.77 -3.06 -9.57
N GLU A 33 -36.25 -4.25 -9.22
CA GLU A 33 -37.42 -4.87 -9.88
C GLU A 33 -38.69 -4.69 -9.06
N GLU A 34 -38.56 -4.74 -7.73
CA GLU A 34 -39.68 -4.65 -6.81
C GLU A 34 -39.35 -3.68 -5.66
N ASP A 35 -40.42 -3.10 -5.10
CA ASP A 35 -40.31 -2.33 -3.87
C ASP A 35 -40.10 -3.27 -2.68
N GLU A 36 -39.03 -3.04 -1.96
CA GLU A 36 -38.63 -3.81 -0.80
C GLU A 36 -38.20 -2.88 0.32
N GLU A 37 -38.75 -3.15 1.51
CA GLU A 37 -38.44 -2.38 2.70
C GLU A 37 -36.94 -2.51 3.05
N TYR A 38 -36.28 -1.39 3.36
CA TYR A 38 -34.85 -1.33 3.66
C TYR A 38 -33.93 -1.86 2.52
N LEU A 39 -34.37 -1.74 1.26
CA LEU A 39 -33.61 -2.25 0.12
C LEU A 39 -32.16 -1.72 0.09
N VAL A 40 -31.95 -0.43 0.32
CA VAL A 40 -30.60 0.19 0.34
C VAL A 40 -29.73 -0.44 1.42
N LEU A 41 -30.26 -0.65 2.62
CA LEU A 41 -29.50 -1.28 3.70
C LEU A 41 -29.12 -2.72 3.36
N LYS A 42 -30.05 -3.48 2.75
CA LYS A 42 -29.79 -4.84 2.25
C LYS A 42 -28.74 -4.84 1.16
N MET A 43 -28.77 -3.90 0.23
CA MET A 43 -27.74 -3.75 -0.81
C MET A 43 -26.35 -3.53 -0.21
N ILE A 44 -26.24 -2.62 0.77
CA ILE A 44 -25.00 -2.37 1.49
C ILE A 44 -24.54 -3.65 2.20
N GLY A 45 -25.43 -4.37 2.87
CA GLY A 45 -25.13 -5.64 3.53
C GLY A 45 -24.58 -6.69 2.55
N PHE A 46 -25.19 -6.85 1.37
CA PHE A 46 -24.68 -7.78 0.34
C PHE A 46 -23.34 -7.31 -0.26
N TYR A 47 -23.14 -6.00 -0.45
CA TYR A 47 -21.87 -5.45 -0.86
C TYR A 47 -20.76 -5.71 0.17
N LEU A 48 -21.03 -5.44 1.44
CA LEU A 48 -20.08 -5.72 2.52
C LEU A 48 -19.78 -7.23 2.64
N LEU A 49 -20.79 -8.08 2.50
CA LEU A 49 -20.58 -9.52 2.47
C LEU A 49 -19.67 -9.92 1.31
N GLY A 50 -19.88 -9.36 0.11
CA GLY A 50 -19.03 -9.64 -1.04
C GLY A 50 -17.60 -9.12 -0.90
N SER A 51 -17.40 -8.03 -0.15
CA SER A 51 -16.09 -7.41 0.08
C SER A 51 -15.39 -7.91 1.35
N PHE A 52 -16.01 -8.80 2.12
CA PHE A 52 -15.41 -9.32 3.35
C PHE A 52 -14.35 -10.37 3.06
N SER A 53 -13.12 -10.12 3.53
CA SER A 53 -11.98 -11.01 3.30
C SER A 53 -11.11 -11.14 4.55
N PHE A 54 -10.41 -12.25 4.63
CA PHE A 54 -9.26 -12.39 5.52
C PHE A 54 -7.97 -12.20 4.73
N ASN A 55 -7.07 -11.40 5.28
CA ASN A 55 -5.77 -11.13 4.71
C ASN A 55 -4.70 -11.79 5.58
N PHE A 56 -3.83 -12.57 4.94
CA PHE A 56 -2.69 -13.21 5.58
C PHE A 56 -1.42 -12.64 4.99
N ASN A 57 -0.52 -12.17 5.85
CA ASN A 57 0.82 -11.77 5.46
C ASN A 57 1.75 -12.97 5.63
N ILE A 58 2.28 -13.52 4.55
CA ILE A 58 3.17 -14.69 4.59
C ILE A 58 4.63 -14.23 4.60
N THR A 59 4.92 -13.15 3.88
CA THR A 59 6.24 -12.53 3.82
C THR A 59 6.06 -11.02 3.78
N GLU A 60 7.14 -10.25 3.91
CA GLU A 60 7.08 -8.78 3.83
C GLU A 60 6.40 -8.26 2.55
N PHE A 61 6.32 -9.07 1.49
CA PHE A 61 5.81 -8.65 0.17
C PHE A 61 4.66 -9.50 -0.36
N THR A 62 4.30 -10.59 0.31
CA THR A 62 3.29 -11.51 -0.20
C THR A 62 2.06 -11.52 0.68
N TYR A 63 0.99 -10.92 0.18
CA TYR A 63 -0.32 -10.93 0.80
C TYR A 63 -1.18 -11.97 0.11
N ILE A 64 -1.75 -12.88 0.87
CA ILE A 64 -2.82 -13.76 0.39
C ILE A 64 -4.13 -13.24 0.96
N PHE A 65 -5.11 -13.01 0.09
CA PHE A 65 -6.45 -12.70 0.54
C PHE A 65 -7.42 -13.84 0.19
N VAL A 66 -8.31 -14.11 1.13
CA VAL A 66 -9.37 -15.11 0.94
C VAL A 66 -10.70 -14.39 1.07
N PRO A 67 -11.50 -14.28 0.00
CA PRO A 67 -12.79 -13.57 0.02
C PRO A 67 -13.87 -14.44 0.68
N ILE A 68 -13.74 -14.68 1.96
CA ILE A 68 -14.62 -15.61 2.73
C ILE A 68 -16.07 -15.15 2.65
N GLY A 69 -16.33 -13.86 2.74
CA GLY A 69 -17.69 -13.36 2.66
C GLY A 69 -18.37 -13.69 1.33
N PHE A 70 -17.62 -13.63 0.21
CA PHE A 70 -18.15 -14.03 -1.10
C PHE A 70 -18.41 -15.54 -1.17
N PHE A 71 -17.56 -16.39 -0.58
CA PHE A 71 -17.82 -17.84 -0.50
C PHE A 71 -19.06 -18.15 0.33
N VAL A 72 -19.23 -17.49 1.48
CA VAL A 72 -20.44 -17.61 2.30
C VAL A 72 -21.67 -17.20 1.50
N TYR A 73 -21.60 -16.06 0.82
CA TYR A 73 -22.68 -15.60 -0.07
C TYR A 73 -23.00 -16.64 -1.15
N TYR A 74 -21.99 -17.15 -1.86
CA TYR A 74 -22.17 -18.09 -2.96
C TYR A 74 -22.81 -19.40 -2.49
N ILE A 75 -22.31 -19.98 -1.40
CA ILE A 75 -22.80 -21.27 -0.89
C ILE A 75 -24.22 -21.16 -0.30
N PHE A 76 -24.47 -20.12 0.49
CA PHE A 76 -25.70 -20.07 1.31
C PHE A 76 -26.77 -19.14 0.75
N MET A 77 -26.43 -18.17 -0.07
CA MET A 77 -27.35 -17.10 -0.44
C MET A 77 -27.64 -16.96 -1.93
N GLU A 78 -26.73 -17.32 -2.83
CA GLU A 78 -26.94 -17.10 -4.28
C GLU A 78 -28.15 -17.87 -4.81
N HIS A 79 -28.37 -19.07 -4.29
CA HIS A 79 -29.45 -19.96 -4.78
C HIS A 79 -30.81 -19.74 -4.11
N LYS A 80 -30.87 -18.96 -3.03
CA LYS A 80 -32.14 -18.69 -2.34
C LYS A 80 -33.04 -17.76 -3.14
N GLU A 81 -34.32 -18.12 -3.29
CA GLU A 81 -35.34 -17.22 -3.84
C GLU A 81 -35.61 -16.08 -2.86
N ARG A 82 -35.62 -14.83 -3.38
CA ARG A 82 -35.83 -13.62 -2.60
C ARG A 82 -36.16 -12.44 -3.50
N LYS A 83 -36.86 -11.45 -2.96
CA LYS A 83 -37.14 -10.18 -3.65
C LYS A 83 -35.83 -9.52 -4.08
N ASN A 84 -35.82 -8.93 -5.29
CA ASN A 84 -34.66 -8.28 -5.86
C ASN A 84 -33.38 -9.15 -5.88
N LYS A 85 -33.51 -10.46 -6.14
CA LYS A 85 -32.41 -11.43 -6.13
C LYS A 85 -31.26 -11.00 -7.04
N VAL A 86 -31.58 -10.62 -8.26
CA VAL A 86 -30.58 -10.19 -9.27
C VAL A 86 -29.80 -8.98 -8.79
N LEU A 87 -30.46 -8.01 -8.19
CA LEU A 87 -29.83 -6.80 -7.64
C LEU A 87 -28.90 -7.14 -6.49
N LYS A 88 -29.34 -7.96 -5.52
CA LYS A 88 -28.52 -8.39 -4.36
C LYS A 88 -27.31 -9.20 -4.81
N ASN A 89 -27.45 -10.05 -5.82
CA ASN A 89 -26.35 -10.79 -6.42
C ASN A 89 -25.34 -9.84 -7.09
N LYS A 90 -25.82 -8.82 -7.81
CA LYS A 90 -24.94 -7.79 -8.38
C LYS A 90 -24.19 -7.01 -7.31
N CYS A 91 -24.81 -6.70 -6.16
CA CYS A 91 -24.15 -6.02 -5.05
C CYS A 91 -23.02 -6.86 -4.47
N ALA A 92 -23.24 -8.16 -4.21
CA ALA A 92 -22.20 -9.06 -3.69
C ALA A 92 -21.04 -9.22 -4.68
N LYS A 93 -21.33 -9.42 -5.96
CA LYS A 93 -20.30 -9.49 -7.02
C LYS A 93 -19.54 -8.17 -7.15
N TRP A 94 -20.21 -7.04 -7.03
CA TRP A 94 -19.58 -5.71 -7.04
C TRP A 94 -18.63 -5.53 -5.84
N GLY A 95 -19.04 -5.99 -4.65
CA GLY A 95 -18.17 -6.01 -3.46
C GLY A 95 -16.88 -6.79 -3.70
N LEU A 96 -16.97 -7.99 -4.31
CA LEU A 96 -15.80 -8.78 -4.67
C LEU A 96 -14.88 -8.06 -5.70
N ILE A 97 -15.46 -7.42 -6.70
CA ILE A 97 -14.68 -6.68 -7.71
C ILE A 97 -13.91 -5.53 -7.05
N VAL A 98 -14.57 -4.73 -6.22
CA VAL A 98 -13.94 -3.61 -5.51
C VAL A 98 -12.85 -4.11 -4.56
N LEU A 99 -13.09 -5.22 -3.86
CA LEU A 99 -12.09 -5.88 -3.01
C LEU A 99 -10.86 -6.28 -3.82
N THR A 100 -11.04 -6.92 -4.98
CA THR A 100 -9.94 -7.34 -5.85
C THR A 100 -9.13 -6.14 -6.34
N ILE A 101 -9.78 -5.06 -6.75
CA ILE A 101 -9.11 -3.82 -7.17
C ILE A 101 -8.30 -3.25 -6.00
N SER A 102 -8.87 -3.18 -4.80
CA SER A 102 -8.19 -2.69 -3.60
C SER A 102 -6.98 -3.54 -3.26
N PHE A 103 -7.11 -4.86 -3.34
CA PHE A 103 -6.02 -5.80 -3.09
C PHE A 103 -4.86 -5.61 -4.08
N VAL A 104 -5.16 -5.55 -5.38
CA VAL A 104 -4.14 -5.31 -6.42
C VAL A 104 -3.46 -3.97 -6.20
N SER A 105 -4.23 -2.92 -5.91
CA SER A 105 -3.68 -1.58 -5.64
C SER A 105 -2.73 -1.59 -4.45
N ASN A 106 -3.10 -2.24 -3.34
CA ASN A 106 -2.26 -2.31 -2.14
C ASN A 106 -0.96 -3.07 -2.40
N ASN A 107 -1.01 -4.18 -3.16
CA ASN A 107 0.19 -4.94 -3.52
C ASN A 107 1.12 -4.13 -4.44
N LEU A 108 0.57 -3.43 -5.42
CA LEU A 108 1.35 -2.54 -6.28
C LEU A 108 2.03 -1.44 -5.48
N ASN A 109 1.32 -0.83 -4.52
CA ASN A 109 1.91 0.16 -3.62
C ASN A 109 3.05 -0.43 -2.79
N GLY A 110 2.87 -1.65 -2.24
CA GLY A 110 3.91 -2.36 -1.50
C GLY A 110 5.17 -2.61 -2.34
N ILE A 111 4.99 -3.12 -3.57
CA ILE A 111 6.09 -3.35 -4.51
C ILE A 111 6.81 -2.04 -4.84
N MET A 112 6.06 -0.96 -5.10
CA MET A 112 6.66 0.34 -5.40
C MET A 112 7.44 0.90 -4.21
N ASN A 113 6.90 0.80 -3.01
CA ASN A 113 7.59 1.21 -1.78
C ASN A 113 8.88 0.41 -1.60
N HIS A 114 8.86 -0.90 -1.86
CA HIS A 114 10.08 -1.71 -1.79
C HIS A 114 11.16 -1.23 -2.76
N PHE A 115 10.79 -0.87 -4.00
CA PHE A 115 11.75 -0.31 -4.95
C PHE A 115 12.25 1.08 -4.54
N GLU A 116 11.42 1.87 -3.88
CA GLU A 116 11.79 3.22 -3.42
C GLU A 116 12.68 3.19 -2.17
N TYR A 117 12.40 2.27 -1.25
CA TYR A 117 13.12 2.14 0.04
C TYR A 117 14.09 0.94 0.08
N ARG A 118 14.51 0.45 -1.09
CA ARG A 118 15.45 -0.67 -1.17
C ARG A 118 16.80 -0.29 -0.57
N ASP A 119 17.40 -1.25 0.12
CA ASP A 119 18.78 -1.14 0.59
C ASP A 119 19.76 -1.07 -0.58
N ILE A 120 20.63 -0.09 -0.58
CA ILE A 120 21.70 0.07 -1.56
C ILE A 120 23.00 -0.27 -0.87
N ASN A 121 23.58 -1.42 -1.23
CA ASN A 121 24.89 -1.79 -0.72
C ASN A 121 25.99 -0.91 -1.35
N ILE A 122 26.68 -0.18 -0.51
CA ILE A 122 27.82 0.65 -0.89
C ILE A 122 29.06 0.02 -0.25
N ASN A 123 29.98 -0.47 -1.08
CA ASN A 123 31.30 -0.88 -0.58
C ASN A 123 32.03 0.37 -0.09
N SER A 124 32.01 0.58 1.22
CA SER A 124 32.73 1.65 1.89
C SER A 124 33.97 1.08 2.57
N THR A 125 35.06 1.85 2.58
CA THR A 125 36.27 1.46 3.29
C THR A 125 36.18 1.71 4.79
N GLY A 126 35.08 2.36 5.26
CA GLY A 126 34.85 2.64 6.69
C GLY A 126 35.91 3.55 7.30
N ASN A 127 36.58 4.38 6.51
CA ASN A 127 37.66 5.21 6.99
C ASN A 127 37.12 6.60 7.37
N ILE A 128 37.00 6.83 8.69
CA ILE A 128 36.49 8.10 9.24
C ILE A 128 37.29 9.33 8.75
N LYS A 129 38.57 9.15 8.38
CA LYS A 129 39.40 10.27 7.94
C LYS A 129 38.93 10.93 6.65
N ASP A 130 38.11 10.23 5.85
CA ASP A 130 37.61 10.71 4.56
C ASP A 130 36.05 10.75 4.47
N LEU A 131 35.38 11.08 5.57
CA LEU A 131 33.91 11.18 5.62
C LEU A 131 33.34 12.06 4.48
N SER A 132 34.04 13.11 4.09
CA SER A 132 33.61 13.98 3.00
C SER A 132 33.65 13.27 1.64
N LEU A 133 34.60 12.39 1.42
CA LEU A 133 34.76 11.62 0.20
C LEU A 133 33.72 10.50 0.15
N GLU A 134 33.54 9.81 1.27
CA GLU A 134 32.46 8.81 1.42
C GLU A 134 31.10 9.43 1.18
N TRP A 135 30.83 10.59 1.78
CA TRP A 135 29.58 11.31 1.59
C TRP A 135 29.32 11.63 0.11
N LYS A 136 30.32 12.10 -0.63
CA LYS A 136 30.20 12.32 -2.08
C LYS A 136 29.87 11.03 -2.84
N THR A 137 30.49 9.91 -2.43
CA THR A 137 30.24 8.60 -3.05
C THR A 137 28.81 8.12 -2.78
N ILE A 138 28.31 8.29 -1.55
CA ILE A 138 26.94 7.99 -1.15
C ILE A 138 25.96 8.83 -1.96
N LYS A 139 26.16 10.15 -2.03
CA LYS A 139 25.31 11.04 -2.83
C LYS A 139 25.19 10.56 -4.27
N SER A 140 26.31 10.24 -4.89
CA SER A 140 26.35 9.79 -6.28
C SER A 140 25.62 8.46 -6.48
N LYS A 141 25.83 7.48 -5.61
CA LYS A 141 25.21 6.14 -5.72
C LYS A 141 23.72 6.12 -5.35
N CYS A 142 23.33 6.93 -4.38
CA CYS A 142 21.95 7.04 -3.95
C CYS A 142 21.14 8.09 -4.71
N ASN A 143 21.75 8.75 -5.68
CA ASN A 143 21.14 9.82 -6.48
C ASN A 143 20.55 10.94 -5.62
N ILE A 144 21.28 11.31 -4.54
CA ILE A 144 20.92 12.35 -3.60
C ILE A 144 21.39 13.70 -4.22
N ASP A 145 20.50 14.70 -4.17
CA ASP A 145 20.81 16.05 -4.67
C ASP A 145 22.03 16.63 -3.92
N ASP A 146 22.93 17.29 -4.65
CA ASP A 146 24.14 17.88 -4.08
C ASP A 146 23.86 18.92 -3.00
N ASN A 147 22.70 19.55 -3.06
CA ASN A 147 22.26 20.57 -2.09
C ASN A 147 21.70 20.00 -0.79
N VAL A 148 21.60 18.66 -0.65
CA VAL A 148 21.11 18.04 0.57
C VAL A 148 22.20 18.07 1.63
N PRO A 149 22.02 18.82 2.75
CA PRO A 149 22.99 18.83 3.83
C PRO A 149 22.97 17.52 4.61
N LEU A 150 24.11 17.14 5.15
CA LEU A 150 24.19 16.12 6.17
C LEU A 150 23.74 16.72 7.49
N ASP A 151 22.65 16.18 8.07
CA ASP A 151 22.12 16.68 9.35
C ASP A 151 22.90 16.13 10.54
N GLY A 152 23.34 14.89 10.46
CA GLY A 152 24.14 14.23 11.50
C GLY A 152 24.68 12.89 11.09
N ALA A 153 25.59 12.37 11.90
CA ALA A 153 26.08 11.01 11.78
C ALA A 153 26.15 10.35 13.18
N ARG A 154 25.75 9.10 13.25
CA ARG A 154 25.90 8.26 14.45
C ARG A 154 26.94 7.22 14.17
N ILE A 155 27.95 7.13 15.03
CA ILE A 155 29.04 6.18 14.90
C ILE A 155 29.06 5.31 16.16
N ILE A 156 28.98 4.00 15.99
CA ILE A 156 29.10 3.03 17.07
C ILE A 156 30.42 2.31 16.90
N TYR A 157 31.21 2.26 17.97
CA TYR A 157 32.48 1.56 18.01
C TYR A 157 32.33 0.27 18.79
N ASN A 158 32.99 -0.80 18.33
CA ASN A 158 33.17 -2.01 19.11
C ASN A 158 34.19 -1.79 20.23
N LYS A 159 34.38 -2.83 21.09
CA LYS A 159 35.31 -2.78 22.20
C LYS A 159 36.79 -2.60 21.78
N ASP A 160 37.09 -2.91 20.53
CA ASP A 160 38.44 -2.79 19.94
C ASP A 160 38.67 -1.43 19.27
N GLY A 161 37.70 -0.52 19.35
CA GLY A 161 37.77 0.82 18.74
C GLY A 161 37.55 0.83 17.23
N LYS A 162 37.06 -0.25 16.65
CA LYS A 162 36.67 -0.31 15.25
C LYS A 162 35.19 0.10 15.11
N ILE A 163 34.84 0.72 13.98
CA ILE A 163 33.44 1.08 13.67
C ILE A 163 32.66 -0.22 13.50
N GLU A 164 31.59 -0.35 14.26
CA GLU A 164 30.62 -1.43 14.20
C GLU A 164 29.38 -1.00 13.40
N ASP A 165 28.98 0.28 13.54
CA ASP A 165 27.84 0.84 12.83
C ASP A 165 28.09 2.32 12.53
N LEU A 166 27.70 2.75 11.34
CA LEU A 166 27.78 4.13 10.90
C LEU A 166 26.47 4.51 10.20
N THR A 167 25.72 5.39 10.82
CA THR A 167 24.44 5.85 10.30
C THR A 167 24.51 7.34 9.97
N TYR A 168 24.18 7.72 8.75
CA TYR A 168 24.03 9.11 8.35
C TYR A 168 22.56 9.52 8.39
N PHE A 169 22.29 10.67 8.99
CA PHE A 169 20.95 11.28 9.01
C PHE A 169 20.89 12.44 8.04
N LEU A 170 19.87 12.40 7.19
CA LEU A 170 19.64 13.40 6.18
C LEU A 170 18.23 13.96 6.36
N MET A 171 18.14 15.27 6.54
CA MET A 171 16.86 15.95 6.49
C MET A 171 16.69 16.71 5.17
N TYR A 172 15.71 16.30 4.40
CA TYR A 172 15.33 16.99 3.17
C TYR A 172 13.98 17.66 3.35
N TYR A 173 14.01 18.92 3.83
CA TYR A 173 12.82 19.67 4.22
C TYR A 173 11.78 19.85 3.11
N ASN A 174 12.17 19.71 1.85
CA ASN A 174 11.27 20.01 0.74
C ASN A 174 10.48 18.80 0.22
N LYS A 175 10.74 17.58 0.70
CA LYS A 175 10.16 16.35 0.14
C LYS A 175 9.69 15.32 1.16
N ASN A 176 9.67 15.63 2.45
CA ASN A 176 9.30 14.68 3.53
C ASN A 176 10.03 13.33 3.44
N LYS A 177 11.26 13.29 2.96
CA LYS A 177 12.08 12.08 2.86
C LYS A 177 13.19 12.12 3.90
N SER A 178 13.29 11.07 4.68
CA SER A 178 14.47 10.78 5.50
C SER A 178 15.25 9.64 4.86
N TYR A 179 16.56 9.79 4.78
CA TYR A 179 17.45 8.72 4.35
C TYR A 179 18.22 8.23 5.56
N GLN A 180 18.28 6.92 5.75
CA GLN A 180 19.13 6.29 6.72
C GLN A 180 20.12 5.42 5.95
N VAL A 181 21.42 5.66 6.17
CA VAL A 181 22.49 4.89 5.55
C VAL A 181 23.20 4.14 6.67
N ASN A 182 23.10 2.82 6.66
CA ASN A 182 23.78 1.93 7.62
C ASN A 182 24.96 1.28 6.94
N PHE A 183 26.06 1.14 7.69
CA PHE A 183 27.29 0.51 7.22
C PHE A 183 27.61 -0.71 8.06
#